data_d8a1a9f930bbb945372a26fe174e1cbc
#
_entry.id   d8a1a9f930bbb945372a26fe174e1cbc
#
_cell.length_a   1.000
_cell.length_b   1.000
_cell.length_c   1.000
_cell.angle_alpha   90.00
_cell.angle_beta   90.00
_cell.angle_gamma   90.00
#
_symmetry.space_group_name_H-M   'P 1'
#
loop_
_entity.id
_entity.type
_entity.pdbx_description
1 polymer ?
#
loop_
_entity_poly.entity_id
_entity_poly.type
_entity_poly.pdbx_seq_one_letter_code
_entity_poly.pdbx_strand_id
1 'polypeptide(L)'
;MVVAALSGASGCATTVPSGSTIREVPSTGPRAGVVTIVEGSASWYGREQHGHLTANGERFDMYALTAAHRTLRMGTRVRVINLRNGRAALVRINDRGPYAHGRIIDVSYAAAKALDMLDAGVVRVRLEVLSP
;
A
#
# COMPACT_ATOMS: atom_id res chain seq x y z
N MET A 1 45.25 28.93 27.20
CA MET A 1 45.09 28.60 27.08
C MET A 1 44.21 28.10 26.64
N VAL A 2 43.84 27.66 26.18
CA VAL A 2 43.26 27.21 25.88
C VAL A 2 42.41 26.64 25.55
N VAL A 3 42.07 26.34 25.33
CA VAL A 3 41.46 25.84 25.14
C VAL A 3 40.59 25.37 24.70
N ALA A 4 40.25 25.08 24.47
CA ALA A 4 39.64 24.63 24.22
C ALA A 4 38.86 24.14 23.76
N ALA A 5 38.66 23.88 23.71
CA ALA A 5 38.06 23.37 23.38
C ALA A 5 37.28 22.94 22.99
N LEU A 6 37.01 22.75 22.84
CA LEU A 6 36.37 22.31 22.61
C LEU A 6 35.55 21.91 22.14
N SER A 7 35.41 21.71 22.12
CA SER A 7 34.70 21.26 21.81
C SER A 7 33.94 20.83 21.24
N GLY A 8 33.77 20.71 21.15
CA GLY A 8 33.14 20.16 20.71
C GLY A 8 32.41 19.73 20.32
N ALA A 9 32.28 19.53 20.36
CA ALA A 9 31.58 18.97 20.10
C ALA A 9 30.82 18.57 19.63
N SER A 10 30.82 18.57 19.63
CA SER A 10 30.09 18.10 19.34
C SER A 10 29.39 17.69 18.73
N GLY A 11 29.33 17.68 18.70
CA GLY A 11 28.71 17.17 18.25
C GLY A 11 28.05 16.80 17.74
N CYS A 12 28.12 16.83 17.81
CA CYS A 12 27.43 16.34 17.44
C CYS A 12 26.85 15.90 16.85
N ALA A 13 27.13 15.97 16.93
CA ALA A 13 26.63 15.45 16.49
C ALA A 13 25.80 15.00 16.17
N THR A 14 25.72 15.10 16.32
CA THR A 14 24.93 14.57 16.18
C THR A 14 24.05 14.34 15.66
N THR A 15 24.10 14.49 15.72
CA THR A 15 23.27 14.18 15.38
C THR A 15 22.64 13.78 14.69
N VAL A 16 22.70 13.76 14.61
CA VAL A 16 22.11 13.25 14.08
C VAL A 16 21.49 12.82 13.56
N PRO A 17 21.43 12.78 13.68
CA PRO A 17 20.84 12.23 13.19
C PRO A 17 20.26 11.83 12.62
N SER A 18 20.47 11.81 12.80
CA SER A 18 19.97 11.32 12.36
C SER A 18 19.39 10.86 11.76
N GLY A 19 19.36 10.83 11.75
CA GLY A 19 18.93 10.19 11.25
C GLY A 19 18.19 9.90 10.76
N SER A 20 18.01 9.95 10.92
CA SER A 20 17.27 9.57 10.56
C SER A 20 16.98 9.29 9.65
N THR A 21 17.11 9.08 9.31
CA THR A 21 16.81 8.71 8.52
C THR A 21 16.55 7.89 8.07
N ILE A 22 16.47 7.49 8.05
CA ILE A 22 16.22 6.70 7.81
C ILE A 22 15.43 6.19 7.50
N ARG A 23 14.99 5.79 7.27
CA ARG A 23 14.23 5.28 7.13
C ARG A 23 13.69 5.14 6.11
N GLU A 24 13.65 5.26 5.55
CA GLU A 24 13.19 5.02 4.59
C GLU A 24 13.84 4.31 3.75
N VAL A 25 14.55 3.72 4.14
CA VAL A 25 15.16 2.76 3.42
C VAL A 25 14.20 1.74 2.96
N PRO A 26 14.05 1.50 1.77
CA PRO A 26 13.14 0.49 1.33
C PRO A 26 13.66 -0.82 1.77
N SER A 27 12.92 -1.47 2.55
CA SER A 27 13.32 -2.73 3.02
C SER A 27 13.09 -3.77 1.95
N THR A 28 13.98 -4.71 1.86
CA THR A 28 13.79 -5.84 0.99
C THR A 28 13.01 -6.93 1.63
N GLY A 29 12.83 -6.88 2.95
CA GLY A 29 12.05 -7.86 3.67
C GLY A 29 10.68 -7.34 4.02
N PRO A 30 9.87 -8.15 4.70
CA PRO A 30 8.55 -7.71 5.11
C PRO A 30 8.64 -6.63 6.18
N ARG A 31 7.72 -5.71 6.13
CA ARG A 31 7.58 -4.69 7.17
C ARG A 31 6.92 -5.30 8.37
N ALA A 32 7.05 -4.62 9.52
CA ALA A 32 6.36 -5.03 10.73
C ALA A 32 4.85 -5.08 10.43
N GLY A 33 4.19 -6.13 10.87
CA GLY A 33 2.77 -6.32 10.65
C GLY A 33 2.41 -6.99 9.34
N VAL A 34 3.36 -7.16 8.43
CA VAL A 34 3.10 -7.83 7.16
C VAL A 34 3.22 -9.33 7.35
N VAL A 35 2.16 -10.07 7.01
CA VAL A 35 2.16 -11.52 7.20
C VAL A 35 2.29 -12.29 5.89
N THR A 36 2.04 -11.63 4.75
CA THR A 36 2.13 -12.28 3.44
C THR A 36 2.46 -11.24 2.40
N ILE A 37 3.28 -11.61 1.43
CA ILE A 37 3.60 -10.76 0.29
C ILE A 37 3.30 -11.54 -0.97
N VAL A 38 2.53 -10.95 -1.89
CA VAL A 38 2.15 -11.56 -3.15
C VAL A 38 2.32 -10.52 -4.24
N GLU A 39 2.75 -10.94 -5.42
CA GLU A 39 2.83 -10.05 -6.58
C GLU A 39 1.97 -10.58 -7.71
N GLY A 40 1.39 -9.66 -8.46
CA GLY A 40 0.54 -10.00 -9.59
C GLY A 40 0.00 -8.75 -10.22
N SER A 41 -1.01 -8.90 -11.06
CA SER A 41 -1.62 -7.78 -11.76
C SER A 41 -2.84 -7.28 -10.99
N ALA A 42 -3.01 -5.97 -10.99
CA ALA A 42 -4.18 -5.32 -10.39
C ALA A 42 -4.93 -4.57 -11.47
N SER A 43 -6.22 -4.52 -11.33
CA SER A 43 -7.07 -3.61 -12.11
C SER A 43 -7.92 -2.82 -11.12
N TRP A 44 -8.80 -1.98 -11.65
CA TRP A 44 -9.67 -1.20 -10.76
C TRP A 44 -11.08 -1.17 -11.33
N TYR A 45 -12.04 -0.88 -10.44
CA TYR A 45 -13.43 -0.75 -10.81
C TYR A 45 -13.99 0.49 -10.12
N GLY A 46 -15.04 1.07 -10.71
CA GLY A 46 -15.48 2.35 -10.22
C GLY A 46 -16.95 2.62 -10.49
N ARG A 47 -17.21 3.56 -11.39
CA ARG A 47 -18.54 4.12 -11.53
C ARG A 47 -19.63 3.09 -11.76
N GLU A 48 -19.36 2.06 -12.54
CA GLU A 48 -20.38 1.06 -12.86
C GLU A 48 -20.81 0.24 -11.66
N GLN A 49 -19.91 0.05 -10.71
CA GLN A 49 -20.18 -0.73 -9.52
C GLN A 49 -20.62 0.15 -8.35
N HIS A 50 -20.49 1.47 -8.49
CA HIS A 50 -20.77 2.40 -7.40
C HIS A 50 -22.20 2.24 -6.93
N GLY A 51 -22.38 2.04 -5.64
CA GLY A 51 -23.69 1.85 -5.01
C GLY A 51 -24.18 0.41 -5.01
N HIS A 52 -23.53 -0.51 -5.72
CA HIS A 52 -23.93 -1.91 -5.72
C HIS A 52 -23.43 -2.59 -4.45
N LEU A 53 -24.10 -3.67 -4.05
CA LEU A 53 -23.68 -4.44 -2.89
C LEU A 53 -22.40 -5.20 -3.19
N THR A 54 -21.48 -5.18 -2.24
CA THR A 54 -20.27 -5.99 -2.31
C THR A 54 -20.53 -7.34 -1.66
N ALA A 55 -19.54 -8.23 -1.75
CA ALA A 55 -19.69 -9.58 -1.19
C ALA A 55 -19.84 -9.55 0.33
N ASN A 56 -19.32 -8.52 1.01
CA ASN A 56 -19.49 -8.45 2.47
C ASN A 56 -20.78 -7.75 2.89
N GLY A 57 -21.62 -7.35 1.93
CA GLY A 57 -22.93 -6.79 2.23
C GLY A 57 -22.98 -5.28 2.31
N GLU A 58 -21.85 -4.59 2.23
CA GLU A 58 -21.87 -3.14 2.21
C GLU A 58 -22.03 -2.63 0.77
N ARG A 59 -22.41 -1.38 0.63
CA ARG A 59 -22.48 -0.79 -0.71
C ARG A 59 -21.11 -0.32 -1.12
N PHE A 60 -20.76 -0.61 -2.37
CA PHE A 60 -19.48 -0.17 -2.90
C PHE A 60 -19.46 1.36 -3.03
N ASP A 61 -18.43 1.96 -2.44
CA ASP A 61 -18.16 3.38 -2.55
C ASP A 61 -16.85 3.54 -3.33
N MET A 62 -16.94 4.03 -4.56
CA MET A 62 -15.75 4.17 -5.40
C MET A 62 -14.75 5.17 -4.83
N TYR A 63 -15.18 6.01 -3.90
CA TYR A 63 -14.31 7.03 -3.28
C TYR A 63 -13.67 6.54 -1.99
N ALA A 64 -13.96 5.33 -1.56
CA ALA A 64 -13.34 4.73 -0.39
C ALA A 64 -12.18 3.85 -0.82
N LEU A 65 -11.22 3.64 0.08
CA LEU A 65 -10.03 2.83 -0.20
C LEU A 65 -10.36 1.35 0.11
N THR A 66 -10.92 0.67 -0.88
CA THR A 66 -11.32 -0.73 -0.74
C THR A 66 -10.88 -1.52 -1.97
N ALA A 67 -10.99 -2.83 -1.88
CA ALA A 67 -10.60 -3.71 -2.98
C ALA A 67 -11.32 -5.05 -2.89
N ALA A 68 -11.34 -5.73 -4.03
CA ALA A 68 -11.82 -7.10 -4.14
C ALA A 68 -10.63 -8.05 -4.22
N HIS A 69 -10.72 -9.17 -3.50
CA HIS A 69 -9.71 -10.22 -3.53
C HIS A 69 -10.43 -11.56 -3.44
N ARG A 70 -9.84 -12.59 -4.08
CA ARG A 70 -10.52 -13.88 -4.21
C ARG A 70 -10.65 -14.62 -2.89
N THR A 71 -9.68 -14.55 -2.02
CA THR A 71 -9.61 -15.44 -0.85
C THR A 71 -9.36 -14.74 0.47
N LEU A 72 -8.81 -13.52 0.49
CA LEU A 72 -8.52 -12.85 1.75
C LEU A 72 -9.81 -12.58 2.52
N ARG A 73 -9.73 -12.68 3.83
CA ARG A 73 -10.91 -12.45 4.68
C ARG A 73 -11.41 -11.04 4.50
N MET A 74 -12.74 -10.89 4.56
CA MET A 74 -13.35 -9.56 4.54
C MET A 74 -12.82 -8.74 5.71
N GLY A 75 -12.48 -7.48 5.43
CA GLY A 75 -11.90 -6.59 6.43
C GLY A 75 -10.39 -6.63 6.48
N THR A 76 -9.76 -7.57 5.78
CA THR A 76 -8.30 -7.62 5.74
C THR A 76 -7.75 -6.34 5.13
N ARG A 77 -6.69 -5.81 5.74
CA ARG A 77 -6.02 -4.62 5.25
C ARG A 77 -4.81 -5.03 4.45
N VAL A 78 -4.66 -4.40 3.30
CA VAL A 78 -3.60 -4.73 2.36
C VAL A 78 -2.97 -3.44 1.88
N ARG A 79 -1.65 -3.37 1.95
CA ARG A 79 -0.94 -2.29 1.29
C ARG A 79 -0.64 -2.73 -0.12
N VAL A 80 -1.17 -1.98 -1.08
CA VAL A 80 -0.96 -2.24 -2.50
C VAL A 80 0.12 -1.31 -2.97
N ILE A 81 1.14 -1.85 -3.61
CA ILE A 81 2.27 -1.06 -4.10
C ILE A 81 2.32 -1.23 -5.62
N ASN A 82 2.21 -0.11 -6.32
CA ASN A 82 2.34 -0.09 -7.77
C ASN A 82 3.82 -0.23 -8.13
N LEU A 83 4.18 -1.34 -8.75
CA LEU A 83 5.59 -1.63 -9.01
C LEU A 83 6.17 -0.76 -10.13
N ARG A 84 5.33 -0.06 -10.91
CA ARG A 84 5.81 0.83 -11.96
C ARG A 84 6.33 2.15 -11.41
N ASN A 85 5.71 2.65 -10.34
CA ASN A 85 6.03 4.00 -9.85
C ASN A 85 6.31 4.04 -8.35
N GLY A 86 6.15 2.92 -7.63
CA GLY A 86 6.44 2.86 -6.20
C GLY A 86 5.35 3.43 -5.30
N ARG A 87 4.25 3.92 -5.87
CA ARG A 87 3.16 4.46 -5.05
C ARG A 87 2.43 3.35 -4.34
N ALA A 88 1.89 3.66 -3.18
CA ALA A 88 1.22 2.68 -2.34
C ALA A 88 -0.10 3.23 -1.84
N ALA A 89 -1.04 2.33 -1.59
CA ALA A 89 -2.32 2.67 -0.97
C ALA A 89 -2.71 1.54 -0.04
N LEU A 90 -3.28 1.90 1.10
CA LEU A 90 -3.78 0.91 2.05
C LEU A 90 -5.27 0.74 1.78
N VAL A 91 -5.69 -0.51 1.51
CA VAL A 91 -7.08 -0.80 1.18
C VAL A 91 -7.63 -1.83 2.14
N ARG A 92 -8.95 -1.87 2.23
CA ARG A 92 -9.67 -2.87 3.01
C ARG A 92 -10.40 -3.80 2.04
N ILE A 93 -10.27 -5.10 2.24
CA ILE A 93 -10.94 -6.08 1.38
C ILE A 93 -12.41 -6.13 1.78
N ASN A 94 -13.29 -5.88 0.83
CA ASN A 94 -14.74 -5.92 1.08
C ASN A 94 -15.50 -6.66 -0.01
N ASP A 95 -14.81 -7.25 -0.99
CA ASP A 95 -15.49 -7.90 -2.09
C ASP A 95 -14.67 -9.08 -2.58
N ARG A 96 -15.27 -9.88 -3.48
CA ARG A 96 -14.65 -11.06 -4.08
C ARG A 96 -14.36 -10.82 -5.54
N GLY A 97 -13.26 -11.39 -6.00
CA GLY A 97 -12.73 -11.24 -7.34
C GLY A 97 -11.34 -10.68 -7.28
N PRO A 98 -10.72 -10.39 -8.39
CA PRO A 98 -11.15 -10.66 -9.76
C PRO A 98 -10.93 -12.13 -10.13
N TYR A 99 -11.67 -12.58 -11.12
CA TYR A 99 -11.56 -13.97 -11.58
C TYR A 99 -10.85 -14.05 -12.94
N ALA A 100 -10.44 -12.92 -13.49
CA ALA A 100 -9.67 -12.90 -14.71
C ALA A 100 -8.28 -13.47 -14.44
N HIS A 101 -7.77 -14.25 -15.39
CA HIS A 101 -6.49 -14.90 -15.24
C HIS A 101 -5.37 -13.88 -15.04
N GLY A 102 -4.52 -14.13 -14.07
CA GLY A 102 -3.36 -13.27 -13.81
C GLY A 102 -3.65 -12.07 -12.94
N ARG A 103 -4.90 -11.74 -12.71
CA ARG A 103 -5.24 -10.61 -11.84
C ARG A 103 -5.49 -11.11 -10.43
N ILE A 104 -4.94 -10.40 -9.47
CA ILE A 104 -5.00 -10.82 -8.06
C ILE A 104 -5.82 -9.87 -7.21
N ILE A 105 -6.06 -8.65 -7.66
CA ILE A 105 -6.81 -7.67 -6.88
C ILE A 105 -7.45 -6.67 -7.83
N ASP A 106 -8.67 -6.24 -7.50
CA ASP A 106 -9.32 -5.11 -8.15
C ASP A 106 -9.51 -4.03 -7.09
N VAL A 107 -8.87 -2.89 -7.29
CA VAL A 107 -8.94 -1.80 -6.31
C VAL A 107 -10.03 -0.82 -6.70
N SER A 108 -10.49 -0.05 -5.73
CA SER A 108 -11.49 0.99 -5.97
C SER A 108 -10.90 2.12 -6.80
N TYR A 109 -11.78 2.98 -7.32
CA TYR A 109 -11.34 4.19 -8.03
C TYR A 109 -10.41 5.04 -7.17
N ALA A 110 -10.76 5.27 -5.90
CA ALA A 110 -9.93 6.08 -5.02
C ALA A 110 -8.54 5.47 -4.84
N ALA A 111 -8.48 4.15 -4.69
CA ALA A 111 -7.19 3.47 -4.55
C ALA A 111 -6.40 3.54 -5.85
N ALA A 112 -7.06 3.36 -7.00
CA ALA A 112 -6.39 3.44 -8.29
C ALA A 112 -5.83 4.84 -8.52
N LYS A 113 -6.55 5.86 -8.09
CA LYS A 113 -6.09 7.23 -8.20
C LYS A 113 -4.85 7.44 -7.33
N ALA A 114 -4.87 6.93 -6.11
CA ALA A 114 -3.72 7.04 -5.21
C ALA A 114 -2.50 6.31 -5.77
N LEU A 115 -2.72 5.22 -6.48
CA LEU A 115 -1.65 4.42 -7.08
C LEU A 115 -1.22 4.96 -8.45
N ASP A 116 -1.88 5.99 -8.94
CA ASP A 116 -1.63 6.59 -10.26
C ASP A 116 -1.69 5.53 -11.35
N MET A 117 -2.76 4.75 -11.36
CA MET A 117 -2.94 3.66 -12.33
C MET A 117 -4.23 3.79 -13.14
N LEU A 118 -4.92 4.94 -13.05
CA LEU A 118 -6.19 5.10 -13.76
C LEU A 118 -6.04 4.92 -15.26
N ASP A 119 -5.03 5.57 -15.85
CA ASP A 119 -4.83 5.52 -17.29
C ASP A 119 -4.34 4.15 -17.75
N ALA A 120 -3.45 3.55 -17.00
CA ALA A 120 -2.91 2.25 -17.36
C ALA A 120 -3.96 1.14 -17.25
N GLY A 121 -4.87 1.27 -16.31
CA GLY A 121 -5.94 0.31 -16.11
C GLY A 121 -5.50 -0.97 -15.40
N VAL A 122 -4.43 -1.59 -15.85
CA VAL A 122 -3.88 -2.80 -15.24
C VAL A 122 -2.39 -2.57 -15.03
N VAL A 123 -1.92 -2.83 -13.81
CA VAL A 123 -0.51 -2.67 -13.47
C VAL A 123 -0.06 -3.83 -12.59
N ARG A 124 1.25 -4.07 -12.60
CA ARG A 124 1.84 -5.03 -11.67
C ARG A 124 1.93 -4.40 -10.30
N VAL A 125 1.53 -5.15 -9.29
CA VAL A 125 1.55 -4.67 -7.91
C VAL A 125 2.15 -5.71 -6.99
N ARG A 126 2.60 -5.23 -5.85
CA ARG A 126 2.91 -6.07 -4.69
C ARG A 126 1.83 -5.84 -3.66
N LEU A 127 1.31 -6.91 -3.11
CA LEU A 127 0.36 -6.85 -2.00
C LEU A 127 1.08 -7.24 -0.73
N GLU A 128 1.04 -6.35 0.26
CA GLU A 128 1.51 -6.66 1.61
C GLU A 128 0.27 -6.83 2.48
N VAL A 129 -0.03 -8.09 2.80
CA VAL A 129 -1.20 -8.40 3.61
C VAL A 129 -0.84 -8.16 5.06
N LEU A 130 -1.63 -7.36 5.75
CA LEU A 130 -1.32 -6.95 7.11
C LEU A 130 -2.02 -7.87 8.10
N SER A 131 -1.42 -8.02 9.27
CA SER A 131 -2.04 -8.77 10.34
C SER A 131 -3.29 -8.04 10.83
N PRO A 132 -4.28 -8.79 11.33
CA PRO A 132 -5.53 -8.18 11.80
C PRO A 132 -5.33 -7.30 13.02
#